data_be26569d2fe2849fd19285fc1871bc31
#
_entry.id   be26569d2fe2849fd19285fc1871bc31
#
_cell.length_a   1.000
_cell.length_b   1.000
_cell.length_c   1.000
_cell.angle_alpha   90.00
_cell.angle_beta   90.00
_cell.angle_gamma   90.00
#
_symmetry.space_group_name_H-M   'P 1'
#
loop_
_entity.id
_entity.type
_entity.pdbx_description
1 polymer ?
#
loop_
_entity_poly.entity_id
_entity_poly.type
_entity_poly.pdbx_seq_one_letter_code
_entity_poly.pdbx_strand_id
1 'polypeptide(L)'
;MLGPAPIPVSDTPTPDHLTKSDREMLKAIYRQTLGKPGATDGVAHTGDLAEVLGTSPATATTHVKRLADRGLLVHTPYVGVTLTDAGRSAAVGAIRRHRLVERFLADVLGYDWKDADRLATTFEHELPDEVEARIFQVLGQPDSCPHGFPIPTASAVDVAPLPPLADLEPGDVAVVAVPGSTDPDLIEFLDSLGLRPGVLVEVREKHPFDGPLVVRVDGQDRTLGRPVAHQVFVRSSDGTPPPDDRLAS
;
A
#
# COMPACT_ATOMS: atom_id res chain seq x y z
N MET A 1 13.91 -19.69 32.18
CA MET A 1 13.18 -19.28 30.96
C MET A 1 14.14 -18.50 30.09
N LEU A 2 14.64 -19.12 29.04
CA LEU A 2 15.49 -18.44 28.04
C LEU A 2 14.58 -17.55 27.18
N GLY A 3 14.85 -16.24 27.18
CA GLY A 3 14.17 -15.31 26.29
C GLY A 3 14.47 -15.64 24.82
N PRO A 4 13.58 -15.27 23.88
CA PRO A 4 13.79 -15.51 22.47
C PRO A 4 15.09 -14.82 21.99
N ALA A 5 15.84 -15.53 21.12
CA ALA A 5 17.08 -15.04 20.54
C ALA A 5 16.83 -13.71 19.78
N PRO A 6 17.80 -12.77 19.80
CA PRO A 6 17.69 -11.53 19.04
C PRO A 6 17.62 -11.84 17.54
N ILE A 7 16.68 -11.24 16.87
CA ILE A 7 16.55 -11.30 15.40
C ILE A 7 17.77 -10.60 14.82
N PRO A 8 18.49 -11.17 13.83
CA PRO A 8 19.59 -10.48 13.19
C PRO A 8 19.05 -9.23 12.49
N VAL A 9 19.44 -8.07 12.98
CA VAL A 9 19.26 -6.78 12.28
C VAL A 9 20.20 -6.83 11.09
N SER A 10 19.67 -6.70 9.87
CA SER A 10 20.50 -6.69 8.68
C SER A 10 21.46 -5.49 8.77
N ASP A 11 22.77 -5.72 8.60
CA ASP A 11 23.84 -4.72 8.55
C ASP A 11 23.81 -3.86 7.27
N THR A 12 22.63 -3.54 6.76
CA THR A 12 22.52 -2.57 5.69
C THR A 12 22.59 -1.18 6.34
N PRO A 13 23.61 -0.36 6.02
CA PRO A 13 23.72 0.96 6.63
C PRO A 13 22.48 1.77 6.28
N THR A 14 21.60 1.97 7.27
CA THR A 14 20.55 2.95 7.18
C THR A 14 21.22 4.30 6.95
N PRO A 15 20.92 5.03 5.86
CA PRO A 15 21.53 6.34 5.66
C PRO A 15 21.21 7.21 6.86
N ASP A 16 22.26 7.62 7.59
CA ASP A 16 22.15 8.45 8.78
C ASP A 16 21.21 9.64 8.52
N HIS A 17 20.18 9.76 9.35
CA HIS A 17 19.25 10.88 9.44
C HIS A 17 18.37 11.18 8.21
N LEU A 18 17.43 10.25 7.87
CA LEU A 18 16.31 10.59 7.01
C LEU A 18 15.31 11.44 7.79
N THR A 19 15.01 12.63 7.27
CA THR A 19 13.93 13.48 7.79
C THR A 19 12.55 12.86 7.48
N LYS A 20 11.52 13.35 8.18
CA LYS A 20 10.13 13.00 7.84
C LYS A 20 9.84 13.17 6.33
N SER A 21 10.18 14.34 5.78
CA SER A 21 9.98 14.62 4.37
C SER A 21 10.73 13.66 3.45
N ASP A 22 11.94 13.20 3.83
CA ASP A 22 12.71 12.22 3.05
C ASP A 22 11.98 10.89 2.99
N ARG A 23 11.47 10.40 4.12
CA ARG A 23 10.71 9.15 4.20
C ARG A 23 9.42 9.23 3.39
N GLU A 24 8.68 10.35 3.49
CA GLU A 24 7.46 10.56 2.70
C GLU A 24 7.75 10.57 1.19
N MET A 25 8.81 11.25 0.75
CA MET A 25 9.23 11.24 -0.65
C MET A 25 9.59 9.83 -1.13
N LEU A 26 10.37 9.09 -0.36
CA LEU A 26 10.76 7.71 -0.70
C LEU A 26 9.55 6.77 -0.73
N LYS A 27 8.62 6.88 0.23
CA LYS A 27 7.35 6.13 0.23
C LYS A 27 6.50 6.46 -0.99
N ALA A 28 6.39 7.74 -1.35
CA ALA A 28 5.62 8.17 -2.52
C ALA A 28 6.19 7.60 -3.82
N ILE A 29 7.51 7.67 -4.01
CA ILE A 29 8.18 7.09 -5.18
C ILE A 29 7.96 5.57 -5.21
N TYR A 30 8.16 4.88 -4.08
CA TYR A 30 7.94 3.44 -3.98
C TYR A 30 6.51 3.05 -4.36
N ARG A 31 5.50 3.76 -3.81
CA ARG A 31 4.08 3.50 -4.10
C ARG A 31 3.74 3.71 -5.57
N GLN A 32 4.35 4.68 -6.25
CA GLN A 32 4.13 4.93 -7.67
C GLN A 32 4.81 3.91 -8.58
N THR A 33 5.97 3.39 -8.18
CA THR A 33 6.82 2.57 -9.05
C THR A 33 6.73 1.07 -8.79
N LEU A 34 6.49 0.67 -7.56
CA LEU A 34 6.59 -0.73 -7.11
C LEU A 34 5.44 -1.16 -6.19
N GLY A 35 4.71 -0.22 -5.61
CA GLY A 35 3.75 -0.47 -4.53
C GLY A 35 2.32 -0.66 -4.98
N LYS A 36 2.02 -0.56 -6.26
CA LYS A 36 0.67 -0.75 -6.80
C LYS A 36 0.60 -2.06 -7.60
N PRO A 37 -0.50 -2.82 -7.48
CA PRO A 37 -0.81 -3.86 -8.45
C PRO A 37 -0.85 -3.22 -9.84
N GLY A 38 0.01 -3.68 -10.78
CA GLY A 38 0.06 -3.14 -12.13
C GLY A 38 1.01 -1.95 -12.37
N ALA A 39 1.89 -1.59 -11.45
CA ALA A 39 2.97 -0.63 -11.69
C ALA A 39 3.92 -1.18 -12.78
N THR A 40 4.04 -0.48 -13.91
CA THR A 40 4.62 -1.06 -15.12
C THR A 40 5.99 -0.55 -15.52
N ASP A 41 6.38 0.66 -15.12
CA ASP A 41 7.60 1.29 -15.65
C ASP A 41 8.68 1.62 -14.62
N GLY A 42 8.39 1.49 -13.35
CA GLY A 42 9.36 1.74 -12.28
C GLY A 42 9.83 3.20 -12.16
N VAL A 43 9.19 4.14 -12.83
CA VAL A 43 9.56 5.56 -12.88
C VAL A 43 8.46 6.43 -12.27
N ALA A 44 8.82 7.31 -11.34
CA ALA A 44 7.93 8.34 -10.79
C ALA A 44 8.21 9.71 -11.42
N HIS A 45 7.17 10.49 -11.68
CA HIS A 45 7.32 11.83 -12.22
C HIS A 45 7.23 12.89 -11.13
N THR A 46 8.11 13.89 -11.18
CA THR A 46 8.19 14.94 -10.14
C THR A 46 6.89 15.75 -10.01
N GLY A 47 6.10 15.87 -11.08
CA GLY A 47 4.77 16.50 -11.04
C GLY A 47 3.80 15.71 -10.15
N ASP A 48 3.70 14.41 -10.38
CA ASP A 48 2.82 13.51 -9.62
C ASP A 48 3.25 13.41 -8.15
N LEU A 49 4.58 13.40 -7.92
CA LEU A 49 5.13 13.45 -6.56
C LEU A 49 4.77 14.75 -5.83
N ALA A 50 4.80 15.88 -6.54
CA ALA A 50 4.40 17.17 -5.98
C ALA A 50 2.93 17.18 -5.57
N GLU A 51 2.05 16.64 -6.41
CA GLU A 51 0.62 16.52 -6.14
C GLU A 51 0.35 15.64 -4.91
N VAL A 52 0.91 14.41 -4.90
CA VAL A 52 0.73 13.45 -3.80
C VAL A 52 1.25 13.98 -2.47
N LEU A 53 2.35 14.75 -2.49
CA LEU A 53 2.96 15.32 -1.28
C LEU A 53 2.44 16.70 -0.90
N GLY A 54 1.46 17.23 -1.63
CA GLY A 54 0.88 18.55 -1.37
C GLY A 54 1.90 19.69 -1.44
N THR A 55 2.89 19.61 -2.35
CA THR A 55 3.98 20.58 -2.47
C THR A 55 4.08 21.16 -3.88
N SER A 56 4.94 22.16 -4.09
CA SER A 56 5.17 22.71 -5.43
C SER A 56 6.08 21.79 -6.26
N PRO A 57 5.95 21.77 -7.60
CA PRO A 57 6.86 21.01 -8.48
C PRO A 57 8.34 21.41 -8.30
N ALA A 58 8.61 22.68 -8.02
CA ALA A 58 9.96 23.17 -7.76
C ALA A 58 10.53 22.61 -6.45
N THR A 59 9.72 22.55 -5.39
CA THR A 59 10.07 21.97 -4.11
C THR A 59 10.33 20.46 -4.25
N ALA A 60 9.44 19.74 -4.93
CA ALA A 60 9.60 18.32 -5.19
C ALA A 60 10.89 18.03 -5.98
N THR A 61 11.16 18.82 -7.04
CA THR A 61 12.39 18.67 -7.84
C THR A 61 13.66 18.92 -7.00
N THR A 62 13.64 19.93 -6.14
CA THR A 62 14.78 20.22 -5.25
C THR A 62 15.01 19.09 -4.25
N HIS A 63 13.91 18.54 -3.71
CA HIS A 63 13.97 17.42 -2.78
C HIS A 63 14.51 16.14 -3.46
N VAL A 64 14.02 15.83 -4.66
CA VAL A 64 14.50 14.70 -5.47
C VAL A 64 16.00 14.81 -5.73
N LYS A 65 16.49 15.99 -6.15
CA LYS A 65 17.93 16.21 -6.37
C LYS A 65 18.74 15.96 -5.11
N ARG A 66 18.30 16.48 -3.97
CA ARG A 66 18.98 16.27 -2.67
C ARG A 66 19.06 14.79 -2.29
N LEU A 67 18.01 14.01 -2.50
CA LEU A 67 18.02 12.58 -2.24
C LEU A 67 18.86 11.81 -3.27
N ALA A 68 18.92 12.26 -4.51
CA ALA A 68 19.81 11.70 -5.53
C ALA A 68 21.28 11.96 -5.18
N ASP A 69 21.63 13.17 -4.72
CA ASP A 69 23.00 13.50 -4.24
C ASP A 69 23.42 12.63 -3.03
N ARG A 70 22.44 12.13 -2.25
CA ARG A 70 22.67 11.18 -1.16
C ARG A 70 22.68 9.72 -1.61
N GLY A 71 22.58 9.45 -2.90
CA GLY A 71 22.61 8.10 -3.47
C GLY A 71 21.34 7.26 -3.23
N LEU A 72 20.23 7.88 -2.85
CA LEU A 72 18.95 7.19 -2.59
C LEU A 72 18.06 7.10 -3.84
N LEU A 73 18.26 8.02 -4.78
CA LEU A 73 17.49 8.10 -6.02
C LEU A 73 18.41 8.20 -7.24
N VAL A 74 17.89 7.78 -8.39
CA VAL A 74 18.40 8.15 -9.70
C VAL A 74 17.39 9.10 -10.32
N HIS A 75 17.81 10.34 -10.57
CA HIS A 75 17.00 11.34 -11.26
C HIS A 75 17.50 11.54 -12.68
N THR A 76 16.68 11.19 -13.65
CA THR A 76 16.96 11.40 -15.06
C THR A 76 16.08 12.55 -15.58
N PRO A 77 16.67 13.68 -15.97
CA PRO A 77 15.90 14.82 -16.47
C PRO A 77 14.95 14.40 -17.61
N TYR A 78 13.73 14.89 -17.57
CA TYR A 78 12.65 14.61 -18.53
C TYR A 78 12.13 13.17 -18.56
N VAL A 79 12.80 12.22 -17.90
CA VAL A 79 12.34 10.82 -17.77
C VAL A 79 11.62 10.63 -16.46
N GLY A 80 12.27 10.96 -15.33
CA GLY A 80 11.70 10.83 -14.00
C GLY A 80 12.70 10.37 -12.94
N VAL A 81 12.17 9.70 -11.93
CA VAL A 81 12.88 9.31 -10.71
C VAL A 81 12.70 7.83 -10.44
N THR A 82 13.79 7.13 -10.11
CA THR A 82 13.76 5.74 -9.64
C THR A 82 14.51 5.61 -8.32
N LEU A 83 14.20 4.58 -7.55
CA LEU A 83 14.92 4.26 -6.32
C LEU A 83 16.21 3.49 -6.63
N THR A 84 17.29 3.83 -5.95
CA THR A 84 18.46 2.94 -5.83
C THR A 84 18.14 1.79 -4.85
N ASP A 85 19.03 0.80 -4.72
CA ASP A 85 18.85 -0.27 -3.72
C ASP A 85 18.83 0.31 -2.29
N ALA A 86 19.65 1.31 -1.99
CA ALA A 86 19.63 2.02 -0.71
C ALA A 86 18.32 2.80 -0.52
N GLY A 87 17.84 3.50 -1.56
CA GLY A 87 16.55 4.19 -1.54
C GLY A 87 15.38 3.24 -1.38
N ARG A 88 15.42 2.09 -2.05
CA ARG A 88 14.41 1.03 -1.92
C ARG A 88 14.36 0.49 -0.49
N SER A 89 15.51 0.14 0.08
CA SER A 89 15.60 -0.34 1.46
C SER A 89 15.04 0.67 2.46
N ALA A 90 15.39 1.95 2.29
CA ALA A 90 14.87 3.03 3.12
C ALA A 90 13.34 3.22 2.98
N ALA A 91 12.81 3.16 1.75
CA ALA A 91 11.38 3.24 1.49
C ALA A 91 10.62 2.06 2.11
N VAL A 92 11.14 0.84 1.92
CA VAL A 92 10.57 -0.39 2.48
C VAL A 92 10.55 -0.34 4.01
N GLY A 93 11.63 0.11 4.65
CA GLY A 93 11.67 0.29 6.10
C GLY A 93 10.64 1.31 6.61
N ALA A 94 10.48 2.44 5.91
CA ALA A 94 9.48 3.44 6.26
C ALA A 94 8.04 2.90 6.08
N ILE A 95 7.77 2.17 4.99
CA ILE A 95 6.47 1.53 4.73
C ILE A 95 6.15 0.46 5.77
N ARG A 96 7.14 -0.37 6.12
CA ARG A 96 6.98 -1.39 7.17
C ARG A 96 6.55 -0.76 8.49
N ARG A 97 7.30 0.26 8.94
CA ARG A 97 7.02 0.99 10.18
C ARG A 97 5.62 1.57 10.19
N HIS A 98 5.24 2.25 9.11
CA HIS A 98 3.90 2.81 8.92
C HIS A 98 2.81 1.74 9.09
N ARG A 99 2.90 0.64 8.35
CA ARG A 99 1.90 -0.43 8.36
C ARG A 99 1.83 -1.18 9.69
N LEU A 100 2.93 -1.29 10.41
CA LEU A 100 2.95 -1.85 11.78
C LEU A 100 2.24 -0.92 12.77
N VAL A 101 2.47 0.39 12.65
CA VAL A 101 1.78 1.37 13.50
C VAL A 101 0.29 1.39 13.21
N GLU A 102 -0.14 1.36 11.93
CA GLU A 102 -1.56 1.21 11.56
C GLU A 102 -2.19 0.00 12.24
N ARG A 103 -1.52 -1.16 12.15
CA ARG A 103 -2.01 -2.41 12.73
C ARG A 103 -2.09 -2.33 14.26
N PHE A 104 -1.09 -1.72 14.90
CA PHE A 104 -1.09 -1.51 16.35
C PHE A 104 -2.23 -0.58 16.80
N LEU A 105 -2.46 0.50 16.06
CA LEU A 105 -3.56 1.42 16.33
C LEU A 105 -4.92 0.74 16.23
N ALA A 106 -5.12 -0.09 15.21
CA ALA A 106 -6.37 -0.79 15.00
C ALA A 106 -6.57 -1.94 15.99
N ASP A 107 -5.63 -2.88 16.10
CA ASP A 107 -5.84 -4.14 16.81
C ASP A 107 -5.65 -4.01 18.34
N VAL A 108 -4.78 -3.10 18.79
CA VAL A 108 -4.45 -2.95 20.21
C VAL A 108 -5.15 -1.75 20.83
N LEU A 109 -5.20 -0.62 20.13
CA LEU A 109 -5.81 0.61 20.64
C LEU A 109 -7.27 0.78 20.22
N GLY A 110 -7.79 -0.07 19.31
CA GLY A 110 -9.19 -0.09 18.90
C GLY A 110 -9.61 1.08 18.01
N TYR A 111 -8.67 1.74 17.34
CA TYR A 111 -9.00 2.76 16.36
C TYR A 111 -9.64 2.13 15.12
N ASP A 112 -10.56 2.88 14.49
CA ASP A 112 -11.14 2.46 13.21
C ASP A 112 -10.04 2.40 12.14
N TRP A 113 -10.14 1.41 11.25
CA TRP A 113 -9.19 1.22 10.15
C TRP A 113 -9.05 2.46 9.25
N LYS A 114 -10.13 3.26 9.13
CA LYS A 114 -10.15 4.52 8.37
C LYS A 114 -9.22 5.58 8.95
N ASP A 115 -9.08 5.60 10.27
CA ASP A 115 -8.24 6.57 10.97
C ASP A 115 -6.79 6.12 11.10
N ALA A 116 -6.51 4.83 10.92
CA ALA A 116 -5.21 4.23 11.20
C ALA A 116 -4.09 4.85 10.36
N ASP A 117 -4.29 5.09 9.05
CA ASP A 117 -3.29 5.69 8.15
C ASP A 117 -2.87 7.10 8.60
N ARG A 118 -3.87 7.95 8.86
CA ARG A 118 -3.64 9.33 9.30
C ARG A 118 -2.89 9.40 10.64
N LEU A 119 -3.26 8.56 11.59
CA LEU A 119 -2.63 8.51 12.90
C LEU A 119 -1.23 7.91 12.81
N ALA A 120 -1.04 6.83 12.03
CA ALA A 120 0.27 6.21 11.82
C ALA A 120 1.30 7.20 11.29
N THR A 121 0.91 8.05 10.34
CA THR A 121 1.78 9.10 9.80
C THR A 121 2.32 10.07 10.86
N THR A 122 1.62 10.23 11.99
CA THR A 122 2.09 11.06 13.10
C THR A 122 3.10 10.33 13.97
N PHE A 123 2.89 9.02 14.21
CA PHE A 123 3.70 8.23 15.15
C PHE A 123 4.96 7.62 14.55
N GLU A 124 4.93 7.23 13.28
CA GLU A 124 5.97 6.39 12.66
C GLU A 124 7.37 7.03 12.65
N HIS A 125 7.45 8.37 12.62
CA HIS A 125 8.71 9.08 12.39
C HIS A 125 9.62 9.07 13.61
N GLU A 126 9.05 9.03 14.79
CA GLU A 126 9.77 9.05 16.08
C GLU A 126 9.84 7.65 16.73
N LEU A 127 9.39 6.62 16.04
CA LEU A 127 9.36 5.26 16.57
C LEU A 127 10.78 4.64 16.55
N PRO A 128 11.37 4.31 17.72
CA PRO A 128 12.65 3.61 17.76
C PRO A 128 12.53 2.18 17.21
N ASP A 129 13.61 1.68 16.59
CA ASP A 129 13.63 0.34 16.00
C ASP A 129 13.32 -0.77 17.00
N GLU A 130 13.77 -0.62 18.26
CA GLU A 130 13.46 -1.57 19.33
C GLU A 130 11.96 -1.62 19.67
N VAL A 131 11.27 -0.47 19.57
CA VAL A 131 9.83 -0.37 19.80
C VAL A 131 9.07 -0.95 18.60
N GLU A 132 9.51 -0.69 17.37
CA GLU A 132 8.97 -1.31 16.16
C GLU A 132 9.03 -2.85 16.25
N ALA A 133 10.21 -3.39 16.60
CA ALA A 133 10.39 -4.83 16.77
C ALA A 133 9.45 -5.41 17.85
N ARG A 134 9.22 -4.67 18.94
CA ARG A 134 8.33 -5.09 20.01
C ARG A 134 6.87 -5.07 19.58
N ILE A 135 6.44 -4.03 18.85
CA ILE A 135 5.09 -3.95 18.27
C ILE A 135 4.85 -5.16 17.36
N PHE A 136 5.79 -5.49 16.48
CA PHE A 136 5.69 -6.63 15.60
C PHE A 136 5.46 -7.95 16.34
N GLN A 137 6.18 -8.15 17.47
CA GLN A 137 5.99 -9.34 18.31
C GLN A 137 4.63 -9.35 19.02
N VAL A 138 4.22 -8.22 19.59
CA VAL A 138 2.93 -8.10 20.30
C VAL A 138 1.75 -8.37 19.37
N LEU A 139 1.85 -7.95 18.12
CA LEU A 139 0.84 -8.19 17.07
C LEU A 139 0.84 -9.62 16.53
N GLY A 140 1.73 -10.52 17.01
CA GLY A 140 1.81 -11.88 16.51
C GLY A 140 2.44 -12.00 15.11
N GLN A 141 3.31 -11.07 14.74
CA GLN A 141 4.01 -11.02 13.45
C GLN A 141 3.04 -10.91 12.26
N PRO A 142 2.25 -9.85 12.18
CA PRO A 142 1.25 -9.71 11.14
C PRO A 142 1.87 -9.61 9.75
N ASP A 143 1.19 -10.15 8.76
CA ASP A 143 1.57 -10.12 7.35
C ASP A 143 1.02 -8.90 6.60
N SER A 144 -0.03 -8.26 7.13
CA SER A 144 -0.71 -7.12 6.48
C SER A 144 -1.18 -6.07 7.47
N CYS A 145 -1.34 -4.84 7.02
CA CYS A 145 -1.97 -3.74 7.78
C CYS A 145 -3.51 -3.82 7.71
N PRO A 146 -4.25 -2.98 8.46
CA PRO A 146 -5.72 -2.98 8.43
C PRO A 146 -6.32 -2.74 7.03
N HIS A 147 -5.60 -2.02 6.17
CA HIS A 147 -5.99 -1.78 4.77
C HIS A 147 -5.66 -2.96 3.85
N GLY A 148 -5.14 -4.07 4.36
CA GLY A 148 -4.79 -5.27 3.60
C GLY A 148 -3.44 -5.23 2.89
N PHE A 149 -2.72 -4.10 2.92
CA PHE A 149 -1.40 -4.02 2.30
C PHE A 149 -0.38 -4.86 3.07
N PRO A 150 0.46 -5.67 2.38
CA PRO A 150 1.44 -6.53 3.04
C PRO A 150 2.46 -5.72 3.85
N ILE A 151 2.78 -6.17 5.06
CA ILE A 151 3.87 -5.59 5.87
C ILE A 151 5.19 -6.14 5.34
N PRO A 152 6.09 -5.27 4.80
CA PRO A 152 7.33 -5.75 4.22
C PRO A 152 8.19 -6.50 5.24
N THR A 153 8.79 -7.60 4.81
CA THR A 153 9.95 -8.21 5.48
C THR A 153 11.24 -7.63 4.90
N ALA A 154 12.39 -7.87 5.49
CA ALA A 154 13.64 -7.12 5.29
C ALA A 154 14.15 -6.90 3.85
N SER A 155 13.55 -7.47 2.80
CA SER A 155 14.10 -7.36 1.44
C SER A 155 13.11 -7.27 0.29
N ALA A 156 11.82 -7.52 0.46
CA ALA A 156 10.87 -7.43 -0.65
C ALA A 156 9.45 -7.14 -0.18
N VAL A 157 8.76 -6.33 -0.96
CA VAL A 157 7.30 -6.29 -0.99
C VAL A 157 6.91 -6.88 -2.33
N ASP A 158 6.86 -8.20 -2.42
CA ASP A 158 6.18 -8.84 -3.53
C ASP A 158 4.68 -8.70 -3.30
N VAL A 159 4.12 -7.66 -3.88
CA VAL A 159 2.67 -7.59 -4.05
C VAL A 159 2.38 -8.41 -5.30
N ALA A 160 1.89 -9.61 -5.12
CA ALA A 160 1.35 -10.38 -6.24
C ALA A 160 0.34 -9.50 -7.00
N PRO A 161 0.36 -9.51 -8.33
CA PRO A 161 -0.63 -8.77 -9.10
C PRO A 161 -2.04 -9.29 -8.71
N LEU A 162 -2.87 -8.38 -8.22
CA LEU A 162 -4.25 -8.66 -7.86
C LEU A 162 -5.14 -8.05 -8.94
N PRO A 163 -6.17 -8.78 -9.43
CA PRO A 163 -7.12 -8.22 -10.35
C PRO A 163 -8.01 -7.19 -9.65
N PRO A 164 -8.43 -6.13 -10.35
CA PRO A 164 -9.47 -5.25 -9.86
C PRO A 164 -10.83 -5.95 -9.85
N LEU A 165 -11.70 -5.59 -8.93
CA LEU A 165 -13.08 -6.08 -8.84
C LEU A 165 -13.85 -5.84 -10.14
N ALA A 166 -13.51 -4.79 -10.89
CA ALA A 166 -14.10 -4.46 -12.18
C ALA A 166 -13.87 -5.54 -13.25
N ASP A 167 -12.82 -6.36 -13.11
CA ASP A 167 -12.48 -7.41 -14.08
C ASP A 167 -13.29 -8.71 -13.86
N LEU A 168 -13.90 -8.88 -12.69
CA LEU A 168 -14.72 -10.04 -12.39
C LEU A 168 -16.03 -10.07 -13.20
N GLU A 169 -16.57 -11.27 -13.42
CA GLU A 169 -17.80 -11.49 -14.13
C GLU A 169 -18.99 -11.84 -13.19
N PRO A 170 -20.24 -11.66 -13.62
CA PRO A 170 -21.40 -12.04 -12.81
C PRO A 170 -21.34 -13.51 -12.37
N GLY A 171 -21.49 -13.74 -11.07
CA GLY A 171 -21.38 -15.05 -10.42
C GLY A 171 -20.01 -15.29 -9.77
N ASP A 172 -18.99 -14.49 -10.09
CA ASP A 172 -17.69 -14.61 -9.44
C ASP A 172 -17.76 -14.18 -7.97
N VAL A 173 -17.05 -14.94 -7.12
CA VAL A 173 -16.91 -14.67 -5.69
C VAL A 173 -15.44 -14.48 -5.35
N ALA A 174 -15.13 -13.39 -4.69
CA ALA A 174 -13.76 -13.06 -4.30
C ALA A 174 -13.70 -12.46 -2.90
N VAL A 175 -12.49 -12.29 -2.37
CA VAL A 175 -12.23 -11.60 -1.12
C VAL A 175 -11.61 -10.25 -1.44
N VAL A 176 -12.15 -9.17 -0.88
CA VAL A 176 -11.51 -7.85 -0.94
C VAL A 176 -10.13 -7.94 -0.31
N ALA A 177 -9.09 -7.60 -1.06
CA ALA A 177 -7.71 -7.69 -0.62
C ALA A 177 -7.18 -6.32 -0.17
N VAL A 178 -7.13 -5.36 -1.08
CA VAL A 178 -6.63 -4.01 -0.82
C VAL A 178 -7.41 -2.98 -1.63
N PRO A 179 -7.57 -1.74 -1.13
CA PRO A 179 -7.98 -0.61 -1.95
C PRO A 179 -6.84 -0.16 -2.88
N GLY A 180 -7.16 0.55 -3.95
CA GLY A 180 -6.15 1.10 -4.87
C GLY A 180 -5.34 2.27 -4.28
N SER A 181 -5.85 2.85 -3.20
CA SER A 181 -5.25 4.01 -2.54
C SER A 181 -5.74 4.06 -1.08
N THR A 182 -4.99 4.76 -0.22
CA THR A 182 -5.41 5.12 1.15
C THR A 182 -6.03 6.52 1.19
N ASP A 183 -6.54 7.02 0.07
CA ASP A 183 -7.29 8.27 0.01
C ASP A 183 -8.49 8.20 0.98
N PRO A 184 -8.63 9.15 1.92
CA PRO A 184 -9.68 9.10 2.95
C PRO A 184 -11.10 9.04 2.38
N ASP A 185 -11.37 9.76 1.28
CA ASP A 185 -12.70 9.79 0.67
C ASP A 185 -13.03 8.44 0.03
N LEU A 186 -12.05 7.79 -0.62
CA LEU A 186 -12.21 6.44 -1.15
C LEU A 186 -12.44 5.44 -0.02
N ILE A 187 -11.63 5.48 1.03
CA ILE A 187 -11.73 4.56 2.17
C ILE A 187 -13.08 4.72 2.88
N GLU A 188 -13.55 5.94 3.12
CA GLU A 188 -14.86 6.21 3.69
C GLU A 188 -16.00 5.66 2.81
N PHE A 189 -15.89 5.87 1.48
CA PHE A 189 -16.87 5.36 0.54
C PHE A 189 -16.91 3.82 0.53
N LEU A 190 -15.76 3.15 0.46
CA LEU A 190 -15.69 1.69 0.49
C LEU A 190 -16.23 1.13 1.81
N ASP A 191 -15.92 1.79 2.92
CA ASP A 191 -16.43 1.44 4.24
C ASP A 191 -17.95 1.51 4.30
N SER A 192 -18.55 2.57 3.74
CA SER A 192 -20.01 2.74 3.68
C SER A 192 -20.72 1.63 2.91
N LEU A 193 -20.02 0.97 1.99
CA LEU A 193 -20.49 -0.17 1.22
C LEU A 193 -20.18 -1.52 1.86
N GLY A 194 -19.42 -1.54 2.97
CA GLY A 194 -18.92 -2.76 3.62
C GLY A 194 -17.75 -3.43 2.90
N LEU A 195 -17.13 -2.77 1.92
CA LEU A 195 -16.00 -3.28 1.14
C LEU A 195 -14.68 -3.07 1.89
N ARG A 196 -14.46 -3.89 2.91
CA ARG A 196 -13.25 -3.88 3.74
C ARG A 196 -12.35 -5.07 3.40
N PRO A 197 -11.02 -4.98 3.63
CA PRO A 197 -10.12 -6.10 3.48
C PRO A 197 -10.61 -7.34 4.25
N GLY A 198 -10.61 -8.49 3.59
CA GLY A 198 -11.08 -9.76 4.13
C GLY A 198 -12.57 -10.06 3.92
N VAL A 199 -13.35 -9.11 3.45
CA VAL A 199 -14.79 -9.31 3.22
C VAL A 199 -15.03 -10.03 1.88
N LEU A 200 -15.97 -10.99 1.88
CA LEU A 200 -16.43 -11.66 0.66
C LEU A 200 -17.31 -10.73 -0.16
N VAL A 201 -17.04 -10.69 -1.45
CA VAL A 201 -17.82 -9.95 -2.46
C VAL A 201 -18.20 -10.89 -3.61
N GLU A 202 -19.46 -10.89 -4.00
CA GLU A 202 -19.99 -11.61 -5.17
C GLU A 202 -20.46 -10.60 -6.21
N VAL A 203 -20.00 -10.72 -7.45
CA VAL A 203 -20.52 -9.89 -8.55
C VAL A 203 -21.88 -10.43 -8.98
N ARG A 204 -22.92 -9.62 -8.87
CA ARG A 204 -24.31 -9.99 -9.24
C ARG A 204 -24.64 -9.59 -10.68
N GLU A 205 -24.26 -8.38 -11.03
CA GLU A 205 -24.54 -7.81 -12.35
C GLU A 205 -23.40 -6.90 -12.78
N LYS A 206 -23.16 -6.87 -14.09
CA LYS A 206 -22.17 -6.00 -14.73
C LYS A 206 -22.87 -5.27 -15.87
N HIS A 207 -23.20 -4.00 -15.65
CA HIS A 207 -23.93 -3.23 -16.65
C HIS A 207 -23.06 -2.91 -17.88
N PRO A 208 -23.63 -2.94 -19.10
CA PRO A 208 -22.91 -2.63 -20.33
C PRO A 208 -22.46 -1.16 -20.40
N PHE A 209 -21.63 -0.85 -21.40
CA PHE A 209 -21.13 0.53 -21.68
C PHE A 209 -20.41 1.17 -20.49
N ASP A 210 -19.51 0.42 -19.84
CA ASP A 210 -18.82 0.85 -18.62
C ASP A 210 -19.76 1.27 -17.47
N GLY A 211 -20.97 0.74 -17.50
CA GLY A 211 -21.95 0.95 -16.45
C GLY A 211 -21.50 0.35 -15.11
N PRO A 212 -22.25 0.62 -14.04
CA PRO A 212 -21.88 0.18 -12.71
C PRO A 212 -21.90 -1.36 -12.57
N LEU A 213 -21.20 -1.84 -11.53
CA LEU A 213 -21.36 -3.21 -11.04
C LEU A 213 -22.37 -3.22 -9.90
N VAL A 214 -23.17 -4.28 -9.84
CA VAL A 214 -23.93 -4.65 -8.66
C VAL A 214 -23.19 -5.79 -7.98
N VAL A 215 -22.79 -5.60 -6.74
CA VAL A 215 -22.07 -6.58 -5.94
C VAL A 215 -22.84 -6.90 -4.67
N ARG A 216 -22.74 -8.13 -4.21
CA ARG A 216 -23.31 -8.57 -2.93
C ARG A 216 -22.22 -8.60 -1.86
N VAL A 217 -22.46 -7.86 -0.78
CA VAL A 217 -21.58 -7.77 0.39
C VAL A 217 -22.46 -8.00 1.63
N ASP A 218 -22.09 -8.92 2.49
CA ASP A 218 -22.84 -9.26 3.72
C ASP A 218 -24.35 -9.50 3.44
N GLY A 219 -24.66 -10.16 2.31
CA GLY A 219 -26.04 -10.47 1.92
C GLY A 219 -26.83 -9.30 1.33
N GLN A 220 -26.25 -8.11 1.19
CA GLN A 220 -26.88 -6.92 0.63
C GLN A 220 -26.27 -6.54 -0.72
N ASP A 221 -27.13 -6.21 -1.68
CA ASP A 221 -26.70 -5.74 -2.98
C ASP A 221 -26.28 -4.26 -2.90
N ARG A 222 -25.11 -3.96 -3.47
CA ARG A 222 -24.48 -2.64 -3.50
C ARG A 222 -24.13 -2.30 -4.94
N THR A 223 -24.29 -1.04 -5.31
CA THR A 223 -23.95 -0.56 -6.66
C THR A 223 -22.64 0.22 -6.60
N LEU A 224 -21.65 -0.20 -7.39
CA LEU A 224 -20.35 0.45 -7.54
C LEU A 224 -20.21 1.05 -8.93
N GLY A 225 -19.80 2.32 -9.00
CA GLY A 225 -19.33 2.90 -10.26
C GLY A 225 -18.06 2.18 -10.75
N ARG A 226 -17.94 2.00 -12.07
CA ARG A 226 -16.79 1.32 -12.67
C ARG A 226 -15.43 1.89 -12.24
N PRO A 227 -15.23 3.22 -12.17
CA PRO A 227 -13.96 3.79 -11.71
C PRO A 227 -13.57 3.36 -10.29
N VAL A 228 -14.55 3.23 -9.39
CA VAL A 228 -14.29 2.75 -8.02
C VAL A 228 -14.02 1.24 -8.03
N ALA A 229 -14.76 0.46 -8.81
CA ALA A 229 -14.53 -0.98 -8.91
C ALA A 229 -13.11 -1.31 -9.43
N HIS A 230 -12.50 -0.47 -10.26
CA HIS A 230 -11.10 -0.57 -10.67
C HIS A 230 -10.11 -0.24 -9.54
N GLN A 231 -10.55 0.39 -8.47
CA GLN A 231 -9.74 0.71 -7.31
C GLN A 231 -9.95 -0.25 -6.13
N VAL A 232 -10.68 -1.33 -6.31
CA VAL A 232 -10.83 -2.40 -5.33
C VAL A 232 -10.16 -3.64 -5.88
N PHE A 233 -9.06 -4.06 -5.27
CA PHE A 233 -8.34 -5.26 -5.69
C PHE A 233 -8.78 -6.45 -4.85
N VAL A 234 -8.94 -7.59 -5.53
CA VAL A 234 -9.50 -8.79 -4.93
C VAL A 234 -8.56 -9.99 -5.10
N ARG A 235 -8.76 -11.00 -4.26
CA ARG A 235 -8.12 -12.32 -4.39
C ARG A 235 -9.20 -13.39 -4.45
N SER A 236 -8.86 -14.54 -5.00
CA SER A 236 -9.77 -15.69 -5.01
C SER A 236 -10.19 -16.07 -3.58
N SER A 237 -11.41 -16.54 -3.43
CA SER A 237 -11.96 -16.97 -2.14
C SER A 237 -11.23 -18.19 -1.55
N ASP A 238 -10.53 -18.97 -2.38
CA ASP A 238 -9.71 -20.14 -1.98
C ASP A 238 -8.22 -19.78 -1.79
N GLY A 239 -7.85 -18.50 -1.87
CA GLY A 239 -6.46 -18.03 -1.74
C GLY A 239 -5.65 -18.09 -3.04
N THR A 240 -6.21 -18.64 -4.11
CA THR A 240 -5.60 -18.65 -5.44
C THR A 240 -5.94 -17.35 -6.18
N PRO A 241 -5.00 -16.68 -6.86
CA PRO A 241 -5.36 -15.56 -7.73
C PRO A 241 -6.28 -16.07 -8.85
N PRO A 242 -7.33 -15.30 -9.26
CA PRO A 242 -8.17 -15.69 -10.38
C PRO A 242 -7.34 -15.89 -11.65
N PRO A 243 -7.75 -16.78 -12.56
CA PRO A 243 -6.99 -17.07 -13.77
C PRO A 243 -6.79 -15.81 -14.61
N ASP A 244 -5.56 -15.57 -15.03
CA ASP A 244 -5.18 -14.47 -15.92
C ASP A 244 -5.55 -14.87 -17.36
N ASP A 245 -6.74 -14.54 -17.81
CA ASP A 245 -7.22 -14.79 -19.18
C ASP A 245 -6.46 -13.97 -20.26
N ARG A 246 -5.50 -13.13 -19.89
CA ARG A 246 -4.71 -12.32 -20.84
C ARG A 246 -3.61 -13.08 -21.57
N LEU A 247 -3.40 -14.36 -21.26
CA LEU A 247 -2.42 -15.23 -21.95
C LEU A 247 -3.05 -16.14 -23.02
N ALA A 248 -4.34 -16.00 -23.30
CA ALA A 248 -5.09 -16.82 -24.28
C ALA A 248 -5.57 -16.02 -25.51
N SER A 249 -4.76 -15.08 -26.02
CA SER A 249 -5.05 -14.39 -27.26
C SER A 249 -3.77 -14.17 -28.08
#